data_12b1621f01c7534f7aae608351be95f3
#
_entry.id   12b1621f01c7534f7aae608351be95f3
#
_cell.length_a   1.000
_cell.length_b   1.000
_cell.length_c   1.000
_cell.angle_alpha   90.00
_cell.angle_beta   90.00
_cell.angle_gamma   90.00
#
_symmetry.space_group_name_H-M   'P 1'
#
loop_
_entity.id
_entity.type
_entity.pdbx_description
1 polymer ?
#
loop_
_entity_poly.entity_id
_entity_poly.type
_entity_poly.pdbx_seq_one_letter_code
_entity_poly.pdbx_strand_id
1 'polypeptide(L)'
;MERKIVVINEEKCTGCGLCARACHEGAIKMIAGKAHLISESYCDGLGDCLPHCPSDAITIETKNVASYDHEAVFKNMEERIMPEGELINWPIQLKLAPVRSPLYNNGHLLIAASCTAFSYKDFYKDFMHKRALLIGCSKLDNYDYTRKLKDIFENNNIKSITIVRMDVPCCGGLVKMVEEAANMIKYQIHMSIRTISTKGELVDARVK
;
A
#
# COMPACT_ATOMS: atom_id res chain seq x y z
N MET A 1 28.82 -9.18 15.35
CA MET A 1 28.68 -9.70 16.71
C MET A 1 28.14 -11.13 16.67
N GLU A 2 28.50 -11.97 17.64
CA GLU A 2 27.90 -13.31 17.73
C GLU A 2 26.45 -13.21 18.16
N ARG A 3 25.54 -13.78 17.39
CA ARG A 3 24.13 -13.88 17.71
C ARG A 3 23.45 -15.03 16.99
N LYS A 4 22.31 -15.45 17.51
CA LYS A 4 21.47 -16.47 16.87
C LYS A 4 20.85 -15.93 15.60
N ILE A 5 20.81 -16.73 14.54
CA ILE A 5 20.22 -16.41 13.25
C ILE A 5 19.60 -17.65 12.65
N VAL A 6 18.54 -17.46 11.92
CA VAL A 6 17.87 -18.50 11.14
C VAL A 6 18.70 -18.86 9.91
N VAL A 7 18.89 -20.16 9.70
CA VAL A 7 19.52 -20.71 8.49
C VAL A 7 18.51 -21.62 7.79
N ILE A 8 18.40 -21.44 6.48
CA ILE A 8 17.44 -22.17 5.65
C ILE A 8 18.20 -23.10 4.70
N ASN A 9 17.88 -24.39 4.78
CA ASN A 9 18.40 -25.39 3.84
C ASN A 9 17.48 -25.44 2.60
N GLU A 10 17.97 -24.93 1.48
CA GLU A 10 17.20 -24.81 0.23
C GLU A 10 16.86 -26.19 -0.37
N GLU A 11 17.71 -27.22 -0.16
CA GLU A 11 17.45 -28.59 -0.66
C GLU A 11 16.24 -29.19 0.02
N LYS A 12 16.10 -28.99 1.36
CA LYS A 12 14.96 -29.46 2.13
C LYS A 12 13.72 -28.61 1.96
N CYS A 13 13.86 -27.35 1.52
CA CYS A 13 12.76 -26.41 1.38
C CYS A 13 11.79 -26.84 0.28
N THR A 14 10.52 -27.05 0.62
CA THR A 14 9.45 -27.42 -0.32
C THR A 14 8.79 -26.21 -1.00
N GLY A 15 9.15 -24.98 -0.61
CA GLY A 15 8.57 -23.78 -1.21
C GLY A 15 7.17 -23.41 -0.69
N CYS A 16 6.71 -23.98 0.42
CA CYS A 16 5.35 -23.76 0.93
C CYS A 16 5.06 -22.33 1.44
N GLY A 17 6.08 -21.52 1.73
CA GLY A 17 5.98 -20.12 2.15
C GLY A 17 5.49 -19.90 3.60
N LEU A 18 5.25 -20.96 4.39
CA LEU A 18 4.74 -20.83 5.77
C LEU A 18 5.68 -20.03 6.67
N CYS A 19 6.99 -20.27 6.56
CA CYS A 19 8.02 -19.56 7.32
C CYS A 19 8.09 -18.07 6.96
N ALA A 20 7.90 -17.72 5.69
CA ALA A 20 7.87 -16.33 5.25
C ALA A 20 6.66 -15.57 5.81
N ARG A 21 5.51 -16.26 5.97
CA ARG A 21 4.32 -15.69 6.62
C ARG A 21 4.47 -15.58 8.14
N ALA A 22 5.17 -16.53 8.77
CA ALA A 22 5.39 -16.55 10.21
C ALA A 22 6.52 -15.63 10.68
N CYS A 23 7.35 -15.13 9.79
CA CYS A 23 8.43 -14.20 10.15
C CYS A 23 7.87 -12.80 10.40
N HIS A 24 7.80 -12.38 11.65
CA HIS A 24 7.29 -11.08 12.06
C HIS A 24 8.16 -9.93 11.51
N GLU A 25 9.48 -10.14 11.45
CA GLU A 25 10.45 -9.15 10.96
C GLU A 25 10.52 -9.05 9.42
N GLY A 26 9.80 -9.94 8.73
CA GLY A 26 9.85 -9.97 7.29
C GLY A 26 11.20 -10.35 6.69
N ALA A 27 12.07 -10.95 7.48
CA ALA A 27 13.42 -11.35 7.08
C ALA A 27 13.47 -12.50 6.06
N ILE A 28 12.37 -13.26 5.91
CA ILE A 28 12.30 -14.40 4.97
C ILE A 28 11.43 -14.01 3.77
N LYS A 29 11.99 -14.19 2.56
CA LYS A 29 11.26 -14.02 1.29
C LYS A 29 11.30 -15.31 0.46
N MET A 30 10.28 -15.50 -0.38
CA MET A 30 10.25 -16.56 -1.39
C MET A 30 10.94 -16.06 -2.66
N ILE A 31 12.03 -16.73 -3.08
CA ILE A 31 12.80 -16.43 -4.28
C ILE A 31 12.91 -17.73 -5.08
N ALA A 32 12.51 -17.69 -6.35
CA ALA A 32 12.52 -18.88 -7.24
C ALA A 32 11.86 -20.13 -6.62
N GLY A 33 10.80 -19.95 -5.82
CA GLY A 33 10.07 -21.03 -5.18
C GLY A 33 10.72 -21.60 -3.91
N LYS A 34 11.78 -20.98 -3.39
CA LYS A 34 12.46 -21.37 -2.14
C LYS A 34 12.45 -20.21 -1.14
N ALA A 35 12.50 -20.53 0.14
CA ALA A 35 12.62 -19.53 1.20
C ALA A 35 14.07 -19.10 1.37
N HIS A 36 14.30 -17.79 1.45
CA HIS A 36 15.63 -17.19 1.66
C HIS A 36 15.59 -16.17 2.77
N LEU A 37 16.62 -16.11 3.59
CA LEU A 37 16.88 -15.02 4.51
C LEU A 37 17.45 -13.85 3.70
N ILE A 38 16.71 -12.73 3.58
CA ILE A 38 17.09 -11.60 2.70
C ILE A 38 18.18 -10.70 3.30
N SER A 39 18.24 -10.65 4.63
CA SER A 39 19.30 -9.98 5.37
C SER A 39 19.45 -10.58 6.75
N GLU A 40 20.69 -10.79 7.15
CA GLU A 40 21.01 -11.24 8.51
C GLU A 40 20.60 -10.21 9.55
N SER A 41 20.72 -8.91 9.24
CA SER A 41 20.34 -7.81 10.14
C SER A 41 18.83 -7.72 10.37
N TYR A 42 18.00 -8.38 9.57
CA TYR A 42 16.54 -8.38 9.73
C TYR A 42 16.04 -9.51 10.62
N CYS A 43 16.82 -10.58 10.79
CA CYS A 43 16.42 -11.70 11.63
C CYS A 43 16.70 -11.38 13.11
N ASP A 44 15.70 -11.48 13.98
CA ASP A 44 15.81 -11.30 15.43
C ASP A 44 16.44 -12.53 16.13
N GLY A 45 16.41 -13.70 15.47
CA GLY A 45 16.91 -14.96 16.01
C GLY A 45 15.99 -15.65 17.00
N LEU A 46 14.73 -15.19 17.17
CA LEU A 46 13.75 -15.80 18.07
C LEU A 46 13.25 -17.17 17.57
N GLY A 47 13.17 -17.35 16.24
CA GLY A 47 12.87 -18.63 15.63
C GLY A 47 11.38 -18.96 15.49
N ASP A 48 10.50 -17.97 15.54
CA ASP A 48 9.04 -18.14 15.35
C ASP A 48 8.68 -18.83 14.04
N CYS A 49 9.56 -18.73 13.04
CA CYS A 49 9.39 -19.39 11.75
C CYS A 49 9.64 -20.92 11.78
N LEU A 50 10.37 -21.47 12.79
CA LEU A 50 10.75 -22.87 12.85
C LEU A 50 9.55 -23.84 12.94
N PRO A 51 8.59 -23.64 13.88
CA PRO A 51 7.44 -24.54 14.02
C PRO A 51 6.57 -24.63 12.77
N HIS A 52 6.70 -23.66 11.88
CA HIS A 52 5.89 -23.56 10.67
C HIS A 52 6.52 -24.27 9.46
N CYS A 53 7.73 -24.84 9.60
CA CYS A 53 8.39 -25.55 8.50
C CYS A 53 8.05 -27.05 8.49
N PRO A 54 7.22 -27.53 7.55
CA PRO A 54 6.81 -28.95 7.52
C PRO A 54 7.92 -29.89 7.07
N SER A 55 9.01 -29.35 6.51
CA SER A 55 10.16 -30.16 6.00
C SER A 55 11.43 -30.02 6.84
N ASP A 56 11.34 -29.41 8.03
CA ASP A 56 12.49 -29.14 8.91
C ASP A 56 13.69 -28.52 8.17
N ALA A 57 13.39 -27.64 7.20
CA ALA A 57 14.40 -26.95 6.41
C ALA A 57 15.03 -25.75 7.13
N ILE A 58 14.55 -25.39 8.35
CA ILE A 58 14.99 -24.21 9.07
C ILE A 58 15.65 -24.61 10.37
N THR A 59 16.83 -24.05 10.64
CA THR A 59 17.58 -24.20 11.87
C THR A 59 17.99 -22.85 12.44
N ILE A 60 18.36 -22.80 13.72
CA ILE A 60 19.00 -21.64 14.35
C ILE A 60 20.46 -21.96 14.59
N GLU A 61 21.35 -21.08 14.16
CA GLU A 61 22.78 -21.17 14.37
C GLU A 61 23.31 -19.88 15.01
N THR A 62 24.35 -20.00 15.84
CA THR A 62 25.08 -18.81 16.32
C THR A 62 26.16 -18.48 15.31
N LYS A 63 26.09 -17.27 14.75
CA LYS A 63 27.04 -16.76 13.74
C LYS A 63 27.53 -15.39 14.09
N ASN A 64 28.72 -15.04 13.59
CA ASN A 64 29.24 -13.69 13.65
C ASN A 64 28.67 -12.87 12.48
N VAL A 65 27.59 -12.14 12.75
CA VAL A 65 26.81 -11.43 11.75
C VAL A 65 26.57 -9.96 12.14
N ALA A 66 26.02 -9.17 11.25
CA ALA A 66 25.61 -7.80 11.50
C ALA A 66 24.63 -7.71 12.68
N SER A 67 24.65 -6.63 13.44
CA SER A 67 23.67 -6.35 14.48
C SER A 67 22.25 -6.26 13.88
N TYR A 68 21.27 -6.61 14.71
CA TYR A 68 19.87 -6.40 14.33
C TYR A 68 19.61 -4.91 14.09
N ASP A 69 18.96 -4.59 12.97
CA ASP A 69 18.70 -3.23 12.52
C ASP A 69 17.18 -2.95 12.51
N HIS A 70 16.73 -2.36 13.61
CA HIS A 70 15.33 -2.01 13.81
C HIS A 70 14.77 -1.07 12.72
N GLU A 71 15.54 -0.09 12.28
CA GLU A 71 15.08 0.87 11.26
C GLU A 71 14.94 0.20 9.90
N ALA A 72 15.93 -0.62 9.53
CA ALA A 72 15.88 -1.35 8.27
C ALA A 72 14.76 -2.41 8.25
N VAL A 73 14.50 -3.08 9.39
CA VAL A 73 13.36 -4.00 9.55
C VAL A 73 12.04 -3.24 9.40
N PHE A 74 11.89 -2.12 10.09
CA PHE A 74 10.67 -1.31 10.02
C PHE A 74 10.39 -0.87 8.58
N LYS A 75 11.41 -0.39 7.86
CA LYS A 75 11.30 -0.01 6.45
C LYS A 75 10.95 -1.21 5.54
N ASN A 76 11.59 -2.38 5.76
CA ASN A 76 11.28 -3.60 5.01
C ASN A 76 9.84 -4.09 5.28
N MET A 77 9.35 -3.93 6.51
CA MET A 77 7.98 -4.26 6.87
C MET A 77 6.98 -3.30 6.22
N GLU A 78 7.26 -2.00 6.20
CA GLU A 78 6.44 -1.02 5.47
C GLU A 78 6.35 -1.37 3.98
N GLU A 79 7.47 -1.76 3.34
CA GLU A 79 7.49 -2.20 1.96
C GLU A 79 6.74 -3.53 1.73
N ARG A 80 6.68 -4.42 2.74
CA ARG A 80 5.89 -5.66 2.69
C ARG A 80 4.40 -5.47 2.92
N ILE A 81 4.05 -4.55 3.81
CA ILE A 81 2.64 -4.19 4.08
C ILE A 81 2.03 -3.49 2.87
N MET A 82 2.88 -2.91 2.02
CA MET A 82 2.47 -2.20 0.80
C MET A 82 3.14 -2.78 -0.45
N PRO A 83 2.84 -4.02 -0.87
CA PRO A 83 3.34 -4.56 -2.13
C PRO A 83 2.85 -3.70 -3.30
N GLU A 84 3.63 -3.66 -4.37
CA GLU A 84 3.28 -2.86 -5.55
C GLU A 84 1.89 -3.23 -6.07
N GLY A 85 1.00 -2.25 -6.12
CA GLY A 85 -0.33 -2.39 -6.71
C GLY A 85 -1.35 -3.09 -5.82
N GLU A 86 -1.08 -3.40 -4.54
CA GLU A 86 -2.09 -3.99 -3.67
C GLU A 86 -2.99 -2.95 -2.99
N LEU A 87 -4.20 -3.39 -2.66
CA LEU A 87 -5.17 -2.61 -1.89
C LEU A 87 -4.78 -2.62 -0.41
N ILE A 88 -4.44 -1.45 0.13
CA ILE A 88 -3.98 -1.33 1.52
C ILE A 88 -5.07 -0.95 2.52
N ASN A 89 -6.24 -0.52 2.06
CA ASN A 89 -7.34 -0.08 2.93
C ASN A 89 -8.69 -0.67 2.54
N TRP A 90 -9.55 -0.84 3.52
CA TRP A 90 -10.94 -1.22 3.36
C TRP A 90 -11.79 -0.52 4.44
N PRO A 91 -13.02 -0.04 4.13
CA PRO A 91 -13.65 0.01 2.81
C PRO A 91 -13.03 1.05 1.88
N ILE A 92 -13.14 0.82 0.54
CA ILE A 92 -12.65 1.74 -0.49
C ILE A 92 -13.71 2.74 -0.94
N GLN A 93 -14.98 2.42 -0.75
CA GLN A 93 -16.08 3.33 -1.11
C GLN A 93 -16.02 4.58 -0.26
N LEU A 94 -15.90 5.74 -0.91
CA LEU A 94 -15.74 7.04 -0.24
C LEU A 94 -16.87 7.32 0.76
N LYS A 95 -18.10 6.91 0.44
CA LYS A 95 -19.25 7.02 1.34
C LYS A 95 -19.11 6.21 2.63
N LEU A 96 -18.45 5.05 2.58
CA LEU A 96 -18.26 4.12 3.69
C LEU A 96 -16.92 4.30 4.41
N ALA A 97 -15.94 4.94 3.76
CA ALA A 97 -14.60 5.13 4.30
C ALA A 97 -14.62 5.86 5.66
N PRO A 98 -13.79 5.49 6.62
CA PRO A 98 -13.69 6.20 7.88
C PRO A 98 -13.12 7.61 7.69
N VAL A 99 -13.50 8.56 8.55
CA VAL A 99 -12.95 9.91 8.53
C VAL A 99 -11.49 9.91 9.00
N ARG A 100 -11.13 9.06 9.96
CA ARG A 100 -9.76 8.89 10.46
C ARG A 100 -9.24 7.51 10.15
N SER A 101 -8.02 7.43 9.63
CA SER A 101 -7.33 6.17 9.41
C SER A 101 -5.81 6.36 9.54
N PRO A 102 -5.10 5.44 10.20
CA PRO A 102 -3.64 5.44 10.20
C PRO A 102 -3.04 5.45 8.80
N LEU A 103 -3.74 4.84 7.82
CA LEU A 103 -3.32 4.76 6.42
C LEU A 103 -3.47 6.09 5.65
N TYR A 104 -4.26 7.03 6.17
CA TYR A 104 -4.38 8.36 5.59
C TYR A 104 -3.34 9.32 6.19
N ASN A 105 -2.98 9.10 7.46
CA ASN A 105 -2.09 10.00 8.18
C ASN A 105 -0.65 9.86 7.70
N ASN A 106 -0.03 10.97 7.32
CA ASN A 106 1.28 11.02 6.64
C ASN A 106 1.33 10.20 5.32
N GLY A 107 0.15 9.88 4.76
CA GLY A 107 -0.02 9.04 3.60
C GLY A 107 -0.35 9.81 2.31
N HIS A 108 -0.47 9.04 1.23
CA HIS A 108 -0.90 9.51 -0.07
C HIS A 108 -2.29 8.93 -0.37
N LEU A 109 -3.25 9.78 -0.73
CA LEU A 109 -4.60 9.33 -1.12
C LEU A 109 -4.71 9.20 -2.64
N LEU A 110 -5.36 8.14 -3.06
CA LEU A 110 -5.83 7.94 -4.42
C LEU A 110 -7.37 8.06 -4.41
N ILE A 111 -7.90 9.12 -5.00
CA ILE A 111 -9.35 9.32 -5.15
C ILE A 111 -9.72 9.04 -6.59
N ALA A 112 -10.41 7.94 -6.84
CA ALA A 112 -10.68 7.46 -8.19
C ALA A 112 -12.18 7.40 -8.50
N ALA A 113 -12.55 7.82 -9.70
CA ALA A 113 -13.89 7.58 -10.19
C ALA A 113 -14.13 6.07 -10.38
N SER A 114 -15.31 5.57 -10.00
CA SER A 114 -15.62 4.12 -9.96
C SER A 114 -15.35 3.36 -11.26
N CYS A 115 -15.38 4.04 -12.41
CA CYS A 115 -15.14 3.41 -13.72
C CYS A 115 -13.64 3.23 -14.04
N THR A 116 -12.73 3.95 -13.38
CA THR A 116 -11.34 4.09 -13.84
C THR A 116 -10.54 2.79 -13.78
N ALA A 117 -10.70 2.02 -12.69
CA ALA A 117 -10.00 0.75 -12.51
C ALA A 117 -10.42 -0.33 -13.54
N PHE A 118 -11.63 -0.24 -14.07
CA PHE A 118 -12.14 -1.16 -15.09
C PHE A 118 -11.79 -0.71 -16.50
N SER A 119 -11.50 0.58 -16.69
CA SER A 119 -11.20 1.16 -18.00
C SER A 119 -9.70 1.18 -18.31
N TYR A 120 -8.84 1.20 -17.31
CA TYR A 120 -7.38 1.30 -17.48
C TYR A 120 -6.69 0.05 -16.96
N LYS A 121 -6.09 -0.72 -17.87
CA LYS A 121 -5.50 -2.03 -17.55
C LYS A 121 -4.37 -2.00 -16.51
N ASP A 122 -3.56 -0.94 -16.51
CA ASP A 122 -2.42 -0.79 -15.61
C ASP A 122 -2.77 0.03 -14.35
N PHE A 123 -4.07 0.14 -13.99
CA PHE A 123 -4.55 0.96 -12.89
C PHE A 123 -3.84 0.66 -11.56
N TYR A 124 -3.71 -0.62 -11.21
CA TYR A 124 -3.05 -1.04 -9.98
C TYR A 124 -1.57 -0.67 -9.96
N LYS A 125 -0.87 -0.96 -11.05
CA LYS A 125 0.55 -0.68 -11.21
C LYS A 125 0.86 0.82 -11.14
N ASP A 126 0.10 1.63 -11.86
CA ASP A 126 0.42 3.05 -12.04
C ASP A 126 -0.11 3.94 -10.91
N PHE A 127 -1.20 3.52 -10.24
CA PHE A 127 -1.87 4.38 -9.27
C PHE A 127 -1.92 3.84 -7.84
N MET A 128 -1.88 2.51 -7.61
CA MET A 128 -2.15 1.96 -6.28
C MET A 128 -0.95 1.96 -5.34
N HIS A 129 0.29 2.03 -5.86
CA HIS A 129 1.49 1.89 -5.05
C HIS A 129 1.52 2.90 -3.88
N LYS A 130 1.57 2.39 -2.64
CA LYS A 130 1.64 3.17 -1.38
C LYS A 130 0.55 4.25 -1.24
N ARG A 131 -0.63 4.03 -1.81
CA ARG A 131 -1.76 4.96 -1.73
C ARG A 131 -2.99 4.30 -1.14
N ALA A 132 -3.64 4.98 -0.22
CA ALA A 132 -4.96 4.58 0.25
C ALA A 132 -6.01 4.97 -0.80
N LEU A 133 -6.77 3.98 -1.28
CA LEU A 133 -7.76 4.16 -2.35
C LEU A 133 -9.12 4.56 -1.78
N LEU A 134 -9.70 5.61 -2.32
CA LEU A 134 -11.10 5.99 -2.12
C LEU A 134 -11.78 6.10 -3.48
N ILE A 135 -12.89 5.38 -3.67
CA ILE A 135 -13.64 5.42 -4.93
C ILE A 135 -15.03 6.01 -4.74
N GLY A 136 -15.52 6.68 -5.77
CA GLY A 136 -16.88 7.22 -5.79
C GLY A 136 -17.31 7.65 -7.19
N CYS A 137 -18.61 7.84 -7.37
CA CYS A 137 -19.19 8.37 -8.59
C CYS A 137 -20.09 9.58 -8.28
N SER A 138 -19.67 10.78 -8.67
CA SER A 138 -20.44 12.00 -8.46
C SER A 138 -21.81 12.00 -9.12
N LYS A 139 -22.07 11.07 -10.03
CA LYS A 139 -23.35 10.95 -10.74
C LYS A 139 -24.26 9.85 -10.19
N LEU A 140 -23.70 8.67 -9.91
CA LEU A 140 -24.48 7.49 -9.46
C LEU A 140 -24.75 7.50 -7.95
N ASP A 141 -23.80 7.99 -7.15
CA ASP A 141 -23.91 7.86 -5.71
C ASP A 141 -24.93 8.80 -5.08
N ASN A 142 -25.42 9.78 -5.84
CA ASN A 142 -26.34 10.82 -5.40
C ASN A 142 -25.97 11.40 -4.02
N TYR A 143 -24.67 11.70 -3.87
CA TYR A 143 -24.06 12.12 -2.61
C TYR A 143 -23.01 13.20 -2.87
N ASP A 144 -23.08 14.29 -2.11
CA ASP A 144 -22.04 15.31 -2.10
C ASP A 144 -20.91 14.90 -1.14
N TYR A 145 -19.77 14.56 -1.71
CA TYR A 145 -18.59 14.14 -0.97
C TYR A 145 -17.79 15.27 -0.35
N THR A 146 -18.07 16.52 -0.69
CA THR A 146 -17.28 17.69 -0.28
C THR A 146 -17.07 17.74 1.23
N ARG A 147 -18.16 17.59 2.01
CA ARG A 147 -18.07 17.58 3.48
C ARG A 147 -17.29 16.40 4.03
N LYS A 148 -17.53 15.20 3.51
CA LYS A 148 -16.84 13.98 3.93
C LYS A 148 -15.34 14.06 3.63
N LEU A 149 -14.97 14.55 2.46
CA LEU A 149 -13.59 14.75 2.05
C LEU A 149 -12.90 15.81 2.93
N LYS A 150 -13.57 16.93 3.18
CA LYS A 150 -13.08 17.94 4.13
C LYS A 150 -12.77 17.32 5.49
N ASP A 151 -13.71 16.56 6.04
CA ASP A 151 -13.52 15.91 7.35
C ASP A 151 -12.33 14.94 7.33
N ILE A 152 -12.15 14.16 6.24
CA ILE A 152 -10.98 13.29 6.06
C ILE A 152 -9.70 14.13 6.01
N PHE A 153 -9.67 15.20 5.25
CA PHE A 153 -8.48 16.04 5.10
C PHE A 153 -8.13 16.75 6.41
N GLU A 154 -9.10 17.30 7.13
CA GLU A 154 -8.85 17.97 8.43
C GLU A 154 -8.36 17.04 9.53
N ASN A 155 -8.78 15.79 9.52
CA ASN A 155 -8.47 14.84 10.60
C ASN A 155 -7.25 13.95 10.34
N ASN A 156 -6.57 14.12 9.20
CA ASN A 156 -5.38 13.36 8.84
C ASN A 156 -4.34 14.29 8.19
N ASN A 157 -3.07 14.07 8.48
CA ASN A 157 -1.98 14.81 7.82
C ASN A 157 -1.68 14.19 6.45
N ILE A 158 -2.40 14.61 5.40
CA ILE A 158 -2.30 14.03 4.06
C ILE A 158 -1.16 14.70 3.29
N LYS A 159 -0.22 13.91 2.78
CA LYS A 159 0.92 14.39 1.99
C LYS A 159 0.52 14.80 0.58
N SER A 160 -0.28 13.97 -0.08
CA SER A 160 -0.75 14.28 -1.44
C SER A 160 -2.04 13.54 -1.78
N ILE A 161 -2.73 14.06 -2.79
CA ILE A 161 -3.93 13.46 -3.37
C ILE A 161 -3.69 13.26 -4.87
N THR A 162 -3.88 12.04 -5.35
CA THR A 162 -4.00 11.76 -6.78
C THR A 162 -5.46 11.51 -7.10
N ILE A 163 -6.01 12.30 -8.03
CA ILE A 163 -7.40 12.15 -8.51
C ILE A 163 -7.33 11.45 -9.87
N VAL A 164 -7.99 10.30 -10.00
CA VAL A 164 -8.11 9.59 -11.28
C VAL A 164 -9.54 9.65 -11.77
N ARG A 165 -9.74 10.18 -12.97
CA ARG A 165 -11.06 10.38 -13.58
C ARG A 165 -11.11 9.84 -15.00
N MET A 166 -12.32 9.59 -15.49
CA MET A 166 -12.55 9.37 -16.93
C MET A 166 -12.64 10.71 -17.66
N ASP A 167 -12.29 10.70 -18.95
CA ASP A 167 -12.49 11.83 -19.86
C ASP A 167 -13.94 11.91 -20.33
N VAL A 168 -14.84 12.08 -19.37
CA VAL A 168 -16.28 12.23 -19.59
C VAL A 168 -16.86 13.31 -18.68
N PRO A 169 -17.93 14.01 -19.09
CA PRO A 169 -18.47 15.15 -18.33
C PRO A 169 -18.90 14.79 -16.90
N CYS A 170 -19.44 13.59 -16.67
CA CYS A 170 -19.92 13.16 -15.35
C CYS A 170 -18.81 13.03 -14.30
N CYS A 171 -17.55 12.79 -14.68
CA CYS A 171 -16.42 12.70 -13.74
C CYS A 171 -15.89 14.05 -13.25
N GLY A 172 -16.27 15.16 -13.89
CA GLY A 172 -15.88 16.51 -13.47
C GLY A 172 -16.37 16.85 -12.07
N GLY A 173 -17.54 16.35 -11.68
CA GLY A 173 -18.11 16.56 -10.35
C GLY A 173 -17.24 16.02 -9.21
N LEU A 174 -16.61 14.86 -9.38
CA LEU A 174 -15.71 14.29 -8.35
C LEU A 174 -14.49 15.21 -8.14
N VAL A 175 -13.86 15.66 -9.22
CA VAL A 175 -12.72 16.59 -9.15
C VAL A 175 -13.11 17.86 -8.41
N LYS A 176 -14.25 18.46 -8.76
CA LYS A 176 -14.76 19.67 -8.13
C LYS A 176 -14.96 19.49 -6.62
N MET A 177 -15.58 18.38 -6.19
CA MET A 177 -15.79 18.10 -4.76
C MET A 177 -14.46 17.95 -4.00
N VAL A 178 -13.44 17.31 -4.59
CA VAL A 178 -12.11 17.18 -3.97
C VAL A 178 -11.44 18.54 -3.84
N GLU A 179 -11.47 19.37 -4.89
CA GLU A 179 -10.90 20.72 -4.89
C GLU A 179 -11.61 21.63 -3.88
N GLU A 180 -12.93 21.61 -3.83
CA GLU A 180 -13.72 22.39 -2.86
C GLU A 180 -13.38 21.96 -1.42
N ALA A 181 -13.30 20.66 -1.15
CA ALA A 181 -12.93 20.16 0.17
C ALA A 181 -11.51 20.58 0.58
N ALA A 182 -10.56 20.53 -0.35
CA ALA A 182 -9.19 20.98 -0.10
C ALA A 182 -9.09 22.50 0.15
N ASN A 183 -9.93 23.29 -0.49
CA ASN A 183 -9.98 24.74 -0.25
C ASN A 183 -10.63 25.13 1.10
N MET A 184 -11.32 24.19 1.76
CA MET A 184 -11.95 24.43 3.07
C MET A 184 -11.02 24.17 4.25
N ILE A 185 -9.85 23.56 4.04
CA ILE A 185 -8.89 23.26 5.11
C ILE A 185 -7.80 24.31 5.22
N LYS A 186 -7.09 24.34 6.36
CA LYS A 186 -6.10 25.38 6.68
C LYS A 186 -4.70 25.15 6.10
N TYR A 187 -4.43 23.99 5.52
CA TYR A 187 -3.12 23.64 4.95
C TYR A 187 -3.28 23.24 3.49
N GLN A 188 -2.21 23.41 2.72
CA GLN A 188 -2.22 23.01 1.32
C GLN A 188 -1.86 21.54 1.17
N ILE A 189 -2.61 20.83 0.32
CA ILE A 189 -2.31 19.45 -0.07
C ILE A 189 -1.89 19.47 -1.54
N HIS A 190 -0.75 18.87 -1.83
CA HIS A 190 -0.34 18.66 -3.22
C HIS A 190 -1.32 17.76 -3.96
N MET A 191 -1.92 18.23 -5.03
CA MET A 191 -2.92 17.49 -5.81
C MET A 191 -2.45 17.23 -7.24
N SER A 192 -2.69 16.04 -7.75
CA SER A 192 -2.49 15.69 -9.14
C SER A 192 -3.76 15.05 -9.72
N ILE A 193 -4.10 15.41 -10.97
CA ILE A 193 -5.24 14.86 -11.69
C ILE A 193 -4.71 14.00 -12.84
N ARG A 194 -5.23 12.79 -12.96
CA ARG A 194 -4.98 11.86 -14.05
C ARG A 194 -6.29 11.57 -14.79
N THR A 195 -6.28 11.71 -16.10
CA THR A 195 -7.48 11.53 -16.92
C THR A 195 -7.30 10.32 -17.83
N ILE A 196 -8.26 9.42 -17.81
CA ILE A 196 -8.30 8.19 -18.61
C ILE A 196 -9.40 8.34 -19.66
N SER A 197 -9.06 8.06 -20.91
CA SER A 197 -10.04 8.05 -22.02
C SER A 197 -10.98 6.85 -21.92
N THR A 198 -12.10 6.89 -22.65
CA THR A 198 -13.01 5.75 -22.79
C THR A 198 -12.37 4.58 -23.56
N LYS A 199 -11.20 4.77 -24.17
CA LYS A 199 -10.40 3.72 -24.82
C LYS A 199 -9.38 3.07 -23.87
N GLY A 200 -9.30 3.54 -22.61
CA GLY A 200 -8.37 3.02 -21.63
C GLY A 200 -6.95 3.58 -21.75
N GLU A 201 -6.80 4.80 -22.25
CA GLU A 201 -5.52 5.47 -22.41
C GLU A 201 -5.39 6.62 -21.39
N LEU A 202 -4.19 6.85 -20.86
CA LEU A 202 -3.89 8.00 -20.04
C LEU A 202 -3.70 9.22 -20.95
N VAL A 203 -4.62 10.20 -20.90
CA VAL A 203 -4.66 11.33 -21.86
C VAL A 203 -4.21 12.67 -21.25
N ASP A 204 -4.27 12.84 -19.94
CA ASP A 204 -3.87 14.10 -19.29
C ASP A 204 -3.31 13.86 -17.88
N ALA A 205 -2.32 14.67 -17.53
CA ALA A 205 -1.72 14.72 -16.20
C ALA A 205 -1.54 16.19 -15.78
N ARG A 206 -2.37 16.67 -14.86
CA ARG A 206 -2.29 18.02 -14.30
C ARG A 206 -1.82 17.98 -12.85
N VAL A 207 -0.95 18.91 -12.49
CA VAL A 207 -0.45 19.12 -11.12
C VAL A 207 -0.94 20.49 -10.65
N LYS A 208 -1.47 20.56 -9.44
CA LYS A 208 -1.91 21.80 -8.76
C LYS A 208 -1.25 21.93 -7.40
#